data_825c02576c776e41d7637671524825f7
#
_entry.id   825c02576c776e41d7637671524825f7
#
_cell.length_a   1.000
_cell.length_b   1.000
_cell.length_c   1.000
_cell.angle_alpha   90.00
_cell.angle_beta   90.00
_cell.angle_gamma   90.00
#
_symmetry.space_group_name_H-M   'P 1'
#
loop_
_entity.id
_entity.type
_entity.pdbx_description
1 polymer ?
#
loop_
_entity_poly.entity_id
_entity_poly.type
_entity_poly.pdbx_seq_one_letter_code
_entity_poly.pdbx_strand_id
1 'polypeptide(L)'
;MLSIVSTPIGNLEDITLRALRILKEADFIACEDTRVTGQLLKFYEIENGGRLMSFHSHSGFSKIDKVIDLLHEGKHVALVSDAGTPGISDPGFILIKKAIEANLTVEPIPGASAVLSALVASGFDTHQYT
;
A
#
# COMPACT_ATOMS: atom_id res chain seq x y z
N MET A 1 13.38 1.97 -1.84
CA MET A 1 12.55 2.02 -0.62
C MET A 1 11.15 1.55 -0.94
N LEU A 2 10.59 0.73 -0.09
CA LEU A 2 9.20 0.30 -0.19
C LEU A 2 8.37 1.09 0.83
N SER A 3 7.44 1.90 0.34
CA SER A 3 6.50 2.64 1.18
C SER A 3 5.16 1.91 1.21
N ILE A 4 4.68 1.59 2.41
CA ILE A 4 3.40 0.91 2.61
C ILE A 4 2.35 2.00 2.84
N VAL A 5 1.52 2.27 1.83
CA VAL A 5 0.63 3.43 1.83
C VAL A 5 -0.80 3.01 2.13
N SER A 6 -1.34 3.55 3.22
CA SER A 6 -2.75 3.36 3.57
C SER A 6 -3.64 4.25 2.71
N THR A 7 -4.72 3.68 2.18
CA THR A 7 -5.69 4.35 1.32
C THR A 7 -7.06 4.41 1.99
N PRO A 8 -7.99 5.28 1.50
CA PRO A 8 -9.32 5.41 2.12
C PRO A 8 -10.12 4.11 2.14
N ILE A 9 -10.93 3.94 3.19
CA ILE A 9 -11.77 2.76 3.41
C ILE A 9 -13.26 3.04 3.20
N GLY A 10 -13.60 4.08 2.46
CA GLY A 10 -14.99 4.45 2.16
C GLY A 10 -15.20 5.93 1.98
N ASN A 11 -14.29 6.75 2.46
CA ASN A 11 -14.34 8.20 2.29
C ASN A 11 -13.00 8.68 1.74
N LEU A 12 -13.01 9.26 0.54
CA LEU A 12 -11.79 9.69 -0.14
C LEU A 12 -11.00 10.76 0.62
N GLU A 13 -11.62 11.45 1.57
CA GLU A 13 -10.92 12.41 2.42
C GLU A 13 -10.01 11.74 3.46
N ASP A 14 -10.19 10.44 3.70
CA ASP A 14 -9.41 9.70 4.70
C ASP A 14 -8.07 9.24 4.13
N ILE A 15 -7.32 10.15 3.53
CA ILE A 15 -5.96 9.91 3.07
C ILE A 15 -5.07 11.02 3.63
N THR A 16 -3.85 10.67 4.00
CA THR A 16 -2.93 11.67 4.55
C THR A 16 -2.23 12.47 3.45
N LEU A 17 -1.82 13.69 3.78
CA LEU A 17 -1.02 14.52 2.87
C LEU A 17 0.28 13.80 2.52
N ARG A 18 0.88 13.10 3.49
CA ARG A 18 2.11 12.33 3.26
C ARG A 18 1.88 11.20 2.27
N ALA A 19 0.76 10.49 2.38
CA ALA A 19 0.41 9.44 1.42
C ALA A 19 0.29 9.99 0.00
N LEU A 20 -0.37 11.15 -0.17
CA LEU A 20 -0.48 11.79 -1.48
C LEU A 20 0.88 12.17 -2.03
N ARG A 21 1.76 12.71 -1.21
CA ARG A 21 3.12 13.06 -1.63
C ARG A 21 3.89 11.83 -2.09
N ILE A 22 3.84 10.75 -1.33
CA ILE A 22 4.51 9.49 -1.67
C ILE A 22 3.99 8.93 -2.99
N LEU A 23 2.68 8.95 -3.20
CA LEU A 23 2.08 8.47 -4.47
C LEU A 23 2.52 9.30 -5.67
N LYS A 24 2.76 10.59 -5.47
CA LYS A 24 3.31 11.45 -6.54
C LYS A 24 4.77 11.16 -6.83
N GLU A 25 5.57 10.91 -5.80
CA GLU A 25 7.03 10.77 -5.90
C GLU A 25 7.49 9.37 -6.29
N ALA A 26 6.71 8.32 -5.97
CA ALA A 26 7.13 6.95 -6.22
C ALA A 26 7.39 6.68 -7.70
N ASP A 27 8.42 5.89 -7.97
CA ASP A 27 8.73 5.46 -9.34
C ASP A 27 7.69 4.47 -9.85
N PHE A 28 7.20 3.60 -8.97
CA PHE A 28 6.17 2.62 -9.28
C PHE A 28 5.17 2.51 -8.14
N ILE A 29 3.95 2.13 -8.48
CA ILE A 29 2.88 1.90 -7.51
C ILE A 29 2.36 0.49 -7.71
N ALA A 30 2.67 -0.38 -6.74
CA ALA A 30 2.17 -1.76 -6.72
C ALA A 30 0.81 -1.79 -6.04
N CYS A 31 -0.19 -2.31 -6.71
CA CYS A 31 -1.58 -2.30 -6.25
C CYS A 31 -2.29 -3.62 -6.59
N GLU A 32 -3.40 -3.89 -5.91
CA GLU A 32 -4.20 -5.08 -6.21
C GLU A 32 -4.95 -4.91 -7.53
N ASP A 33 -5.79 -3.89 -7.61
CA ASP A 33 -6.57 -3.58 -8.80
C ASP A 33 -6.17 -2.20 -9.34
N THR A 34 -5.55 -2.20 -10.51
CA THR A 34 -5.08 -0.97 -11.14
C THR A 34 -6.21 0.00 -11.45
N ARG A 35 -7.45 -0.51 -11.63
CA ARG A 35 -8.60 0.36 -11.89
C ARG A 35 -8.98 1.15 -10.64
N VAL A 36 -9.00 0.51 -9.48
CA VAL A 36 -9.32 1.16 -8.21
C VAL A 36 -8.28 2.21 -7.87
N THR A 37 -7.01 1.84 -7.93
CA THR A 37 -5.90 2.77 -7.66
C THR A 37 -5.86 3.89 -8.70
N GLY A 38 -6.09 3.58 -9.97
CA GLY A 38 -6.15 4.61 -11.02
C GLY A 38 -7.24 5.65 -10.77
N GLN A 39 -8.41 5.24 -10.29
CA GLN A 39 -9.49 6.15 -9.93
C GLN A 39 -9.11 7.04 -8.73
N LEU A 40 -8.44 6.47 -7.74
CA LEU A 40 -7.95 7.22 -6.58
C LEU A 40 -6.97 8.30 -7.02
N LEU A 41 -5.98 7.94 -7.84
CA LEU A 41 -4.99 8.89 -8.35
C LEU A 41 -5.66 10.00 -9.17
N LYS A 42 -6.62 9.65 -10.01
CA LYS A 42 -7.35 10.61 -10.82
C LYS A 42 -8.14 11.60 -9.94
N PHE A 43 -8.76 11.11 -8.89
CA PHE A 43 -9.50 11.97 -7.96
C PHE A 43 -8.61 13.04 -7.35
N TYR A 44 -7.38 12.70 -7.00
CA TYR A 44 -6.41 13.64 -6.41
C TYR A 44 -5.50 14.30 -7.44
N GLU A 45 -5.83 14.18 -8.72
CA GLU A 45 -5.07 14.80 -9.83
C GLU A 45 -3.59 14.39 -9.83
N ILE A 46 -3.34 13.12 -9.50
CA ILE A 46 -1.99 12.53 -9.57
C ILE A 46 -1.87 11.76 -10.88
N GLU A 47 -0.90 12.11 -11.70
CA GLU A 47 -0.67 11.42 -12.95
C GLU A 47 -0.22 9.98 -12.74
N ASN A 48 -0.85 9.06 -13.45
CA ASN A 48 -0.49 7.66 -13.44
C ASN A 48 0.88 7.43 -14.12
N GLY A 49 1.05 7.97 -15.32
CA GLY A 49 2.33 7.92 -16.03
C GLY A 49 2.83 6.50 -16.32
N GLY A 50 1.95 5.51 -16.37
CA GLY A 50 2.35 4.13 -16.59
C GLY A 50 3.05 3.48 -15.39
N ARG A 51 2.95 4.07 -14.21
CA ARG A 51 3.64 3.60 -12.99
C ARG A 51 2.91 2.49 -12.25
N LEU A 52 1.64 2.21 -12.59
CA LEU A 52 0.85 1.21 -11.89
C LEU A 52 1.28 -0.21 -12.27
N MET A 53 1.46 -1.06 -11.26
CA MET A 53 1.76 -2.48 -11.42
C MET A 53 0.70 -3.27 -10.66
N SER A 54 0.04 -4.21 -11.34
CA SER A 54 -0.90 -5.11 -10.68
C SER A 54 -0.15 -6.11 -9.80
N PHE A 55 -0.59 -6.24 -8.55
CA PHE A 55 0.01 -7.11 -7.57
C PHE A 55 -1.11 -7.74 -6.73
N HIS A 56 -1.50 -8.97 -7.07
CA HIS A 56 -2.57 -9.68 -6.37
C HIS A 56 -2.18 -11.14 -6.14
N SER A 57 -2.96 -11.87 -5.36
CA SER A 57 -2.66 -13.24 -4.92
C SER A 57 -2.40 -14.21 -6.07
N HIS A 58 -2.97 -13.95 -7.24
CA HIS A 58 -2.80 -14.82 -8.43
C HIS A 58 -1.61 -14.42 -9.30
N SER A 59 -0.91 -13.35 -8.95
CA SER A 59 0.24 -12.87 -9.74
C SER A 59 1.48 -13.75 -9.63
N GLY A 60 1.56 -14.56 -8.57
CA GLY A 60 2.68 -15.46 -8.33
C GLY A 60 3.95 -14.74 -7.87
N PHE A 61 5.01 -15.53 -7.71
CA PHE A 61 6.28 -15.03 -7.19
C PHE A 61 7.02 -14.11 -8.18
N SER A 62 6.73 -14.21 -9.49
CA SER A 62 7.41 -13.39 -10.49
C SER A 62 7.17 -11.89 -10.28
N LYS A 63 5.97 -11.50 -9.85
CA LYS A 63 5.66 -10.10 -9.56
C LYS A 63 6.37 -9.62 -8.30
N ILE A 64 6.44 -10.46 -7.28
CA ILE A 64 7.18 -10.15 -6.05
C ILE A 64 8.65 -9.94 -6.37
N ASP A 65 9.26 -10.86 -7.11
CA ASP A 65 10.66 -10.78 -7.48
C ASP A 65 10.95 -9.53 -8.31
N LYS A 66 10.04 -9.15 -9.21
CA LYS A 66 10.17 -7.92 -9.99
C LYS A 66 10.22 -6.68 -9.10
N VAL A 67 9.36 -6.61 -8.09
CA VAL A 67 9.36 -5.48 -7.15
C VAL A 67 10.64 -5.47 -6.34
N ILE A 68 11.09 -6.62 -5.85
CA ILE A 68 12.34 -6.74 -5.11
C ILE A 68 13.53 -6.28 -5.97
N ASP A 69 13.56 -6.65 -7.24
CA ASP A 69 14.62 -6.21 -8.17
C ASP A 69 14.62 -4.68 -8.33
N LEU A 70 13.43 -4.07 -8.48
CA LEU A 70 13.29 -2.62 -8.58
C LEU A 70 13.82 -1.93 -7.31
N LEU A 71 13.54 -2.50 -6.14
CA LEU A 71 14.02 -1.97 -4.87
C LEU A 71 15.55 -2.06 -4.78
N HIS A 72 16.14 -3.16 -5.25
CA HIS A 72 17.60 -3.29 -5.31
C HIS A 72 18.25 -2.29 -6.27
N GLU A 73 17.54 -1.88 -7.30
CA GLU A 73 17.99 -0.84 -8.24
C GLU A 73 17.91 0.57 -7.65
N GLY A 74 17.41 0.70 -6.43
CA GLY A 74 17.24 1.99 -5.77
C GLY A 74 15.94 2.70 -6.11
N LYS A 75 14.99 2.02 -6.75
CA LYS A 75 13.69 2.59 -7.09
C LYS A 75 12.82 2.73 -5.85
N HIS A 76 11.94 3.72 -5.86
CA HIS A 76 10.93 3.91 -4.82
C HIS A 76 9.62 3.29 -5.28
N VAL A 77 9.15 2.28 -4.56
CA VAL A 77 7.89 1.60 -4.84
C VAL A 77 6.91 1.88 -3.72
N ALA A 78 5.73 2.35 -4.07
CA ALA A 78 4.62 2.48 -3.14
C ALA A 78 3.72 1.25 -3.26
N LEU A 79 3.43 0.60 -2.14
CA LEU A 79 2.50 -0.53 -2.08
C LEU A 79 1.18 -0.03 -1.53
N VAL A 80 0.10 -0.26 -2.26
CA VAL A 80 -1.26 0.08 -1.83
C VAL A 80 -2.15 -1.15 -1.95
N SER A 81 -3.22 -1.18 -1.15
CA SER A 81 -4.33 -2.12 -1.33
C SER A 81 -5.52 -1.35 -1.91
N ASP A 82 -6.61 -2.04 -2.21
CA ASP A 82 -7.81 -1.38 -2.73
C ASP A 82 -8.39 -0.42 -1.69
N ALA A 83 -8.28 -0.78 -0.41
CA ALA A 83 -8.71 0.08 0.70
C ALA A 83 -7.93 -0.25 1.96
N GLY A 84 -7.59 0.79 2.72
CA GLY A 84 -6.93 0.66 4.02
C GLY A 84 -5.43 0.43 3.93
N THR A 85 -4.87 -0.20 4.96
CA THR A 85 -3.44 -0.46 5.10
C THR A 85 -3.08 -1.79 4.44
N PRO A 86 -2.14 -1.81 3.48
CA PRO A 86 -1.69 -3.05 2.85
C PRO A 86 -0.95 -3.95 3.84
N GLY A 87 -0.91 -5.24 3.54
CA GLY A 87 -0.18 -6.21 4.35
C GLY A 87 -1.02 -6.86 5.45
N ILE A 88 -2.28 -6.44 5.59
CA ILE A 88 -3.23 -7.04 6.52
C ILE A 88 -4.21 -7.88 5.71
N SER A 89 -4.07 -9.20 5.77
CA SER A 89 -4.91 -10.17 5.05
C SER A 89 -4.92 -9.97 3.54
N ASP A 90 -3.79 -9.54 2.96
CA ASP A 90 -3.62 -9.37 1.51
C ASP A 90 -2.22 -9.82 1.07
N PRO A 91 -1.98 -9.97 -0.25
CA PRO A 91 -0.72 -10.51 -0.76
C PRO A 91 0.49 -9.61 -0.49
N GLY A 92 0.29 -8.36 -0.09
CA GLY A 92 1.37 -7.44 0.26
C GLY A 92 2.24 -7.94 1.40
N PHE A 93 1.70 -8.78 2.28
CA PHE A 93 2.45 -9.35 3.40
C PHE A 93 3.72 -10.08 2.94
N ILE A 94 3.62 -10.88 1.88
CA ILE A 94 4.76 -11.65 1.37
C ILE A 94 5.84 -10.72 0.82
N LEU A 95 5.43 -9.69 0.07
CA LEU A 95 6.36 -8.69 -0.45
C LEU A 95 7.08 -7.96 0.68
N ILE A 96 6.34 -7.51 1.69
CA ILE A 96 6.91 -6.80 2.84
C ILE A 96 7.94 -7.69 3.55
N LYS A 97 7.58 -8.94 3.81
CA LYS A 97 8.46 -9.90 4.47
C LYS A 97 9.75 -10.11 3.67
N LYS A 98 9.65 -10.31 2.37
CA LYS A 98 10.82 -10.49 1.51
C LYS A 98 11.71 -9.25 1.47
N ALA A 99 11.11 -8.07 1.42
CA ALA A 99 11.87 -6.82 1.43
C ALA A 99 12.66 -6.67 2.73
N ILE A 100 12.05 -6.97 3.87
CA ILE A 100 12.71 -6.93 5.17
C ILE A 100 13.86 -7.96 5.23
N GLU A 101 13.62 -9.18 4.78
CA GLU A 101 14.65 -10.23 4.76
C GLU A 101 15.84 -9.87 3.86
N ALA A 102 15.60 -9.08 2.82
CA ALA A 102 16.65 -8.60 1.91
C ALA A 102 17.32 -7.32 2.40
N ASN A 103 17.04 -6.86 3.61
CA ASN A 103 17.57 -5.62 4.22
C ASN A 103 17.24 -4.36 3.39
N LEU A 104 16.12 -4.37 2.68
CA LEU A 104 15.62 -3.21 1.96
C LEU A 104 14.84 -2.32 2.91
N THR A 105 14.87 -1.01 2.66
CA THR A 105 14.14 -0.05 3.48
C THR A 105 12.65 -0.18 3.27
N VAL A 106 11.91 -0.42 4.35
CA VAL A 106 10.44 -0.51 4.35
C VAL A 106 9.90 0.55 5.31
N GLU A 107 9.01 1.41 4.81
CA GLU A 107 8.46 2.51 5.61
C GLU A 107 6.94 2.49 5.54
N PRO A 108 6.26 2.29 6.69
CA PRO A 108 4.81 2.42 6.74
C PRO A 108 4.40 3.89 6.74
N ILE A 109 3.41 4.21 5.92
CA ILE A 109 2.79 5.54 5.88
C ILE A 109 1.43 5.40 6.55
N PRO A 110 1.25 5.91 7.78
CA PRO A 110 0.00 5.72 8.54
C PRO A 110 -1.23 6.26 7.82
N GLY A 111 -2.37 5.67 8.12
CA GLY A 111 -3.63 6.12 7.55
C GLY A 111 -4.80 5.26 8.00
N ALA A 112 -5.82 5.18 7.16
CA ALA A 112 -7.08 4.52 7.47
C ALA A 112 -6.90 3.02 7.75
N SER A 113 -7.62 2.54 8.76
CA SER A 113 -7.68 1.14 9.15
C SER A 113 -9.11 0.78 9.58
N ALA A 114 -9.74 -0.15 8.87
CA ALA A 114 -11.08 -0.61 9.22
C ALA A 114 -11.08 -1.34 10.55
N VAL A 115 -10.03 -2.11 10.83
CA VAL A 115 -9.90 -2.88 12.07
C VAL A 115 -9.87 -1.96 13.29
N LEU A 116 -9.00 -0.96 13.27
CA LEU A 116 -8.86 -0.03 14.39
C LEU A 116 -10.09 0.87 14.53
N SER A 117 -10.66 1.32 13.42
CA SER A 117 -11.86 2.15 13.43
C SER A 117 -13.05 1.39 14.02
N ALA A 118 -13.23 0.14 13.62
CA ALA A 118 -14.31 -0.71 14.15
C ALA A 118 -14.09 -1.01 15.64
N LEU A 119 -12.87 -1.32 16.04
CA LEU A 119 -12.54 -1.62 17.43
C LEU A 119 -12.85 -0.43 18.32
N VAL A 120 -12.39 0.75 17.95
CA VAL A 120 -12.62 1.97 18.74
C VAL A 120 -14.11 2.31 18.83
N ALA A 121 -14.85 2.18 17.72
CA ALA A 121 -16.28 2.49 17.68
C ALA A 121 -17.15 1.43 18.36
N SER A 122 -16.62 0.23 18.59
CA SER A 122 -17.39 -0.89 19.17
C SER A 122 -17.68 -0.73 20.67
N GLY A 123 -16.84 0.02 21.37
CA GLY A 123 -16.90 0.11 22.84
C GLY A 123 -16.31 -1.10 23.56
N PHE A 124 -15.73 -2.06 22.82
CA PHE A 124 -15.04 -3.19 23.43
C PHE A 124 -13.71 -2.75 24.06
N ASP A 125 -13.18 -3.63 24.95
CA ASP A 125 -11.89 -3.37 25.59
C ASP A 125 -10.78 -3.27 24.53
N THR A 126 -10.04 -2.15 24.56
CA THR A 126 -8.95 -1.88 23.61
C THR A 126 -7.56 -2.16 24.18
N HIS A 127 -7.48 -2.58 25.46
CA HIS A 127 -6.18 -2.89 26.07
C HIS A 127 -5.56 -4.13 25.48
N GLN A 128 -6.38 -5.08 25.02
CA GLN A 128 -5.92 -6.32 24.43
C GLN A 128 -6.87 -6.73 23.31
N TYR A 129 -6.34 -6.99 22.12
CA TYR A 129 -7.13 -7.44 20.98
C TYR A 129 -6.29 -8.35 20.08
N THR A 130 -7.00 -9.23 19.39
CA THR A 130 -6.38 -10.24 18.52
C THR A 130 -6.99 -10.17 17.14
#